data_95421db4d4a4311302c0269d68c02112
#
_entry.id   95421db4d4a4311302c0269d68c02112
#
_cell.length_a   1.000
_cell.length_b   1.000
_cell.length_c   1.000
_cell.angle_alpha   90.00
_cell.angle_beta   90.00
_cell.angle_gamma   90.00
#
_symmetry.space_group_name_H-M   'P 1'
#
loop_
_entity.id
_entity.type
_entity.pdbx_description
1 polymer ?
#
loop_
_entity_poly.entity_id
_entity_poly.type
_entity_poly.pdbx_seq_one_letter_code
_entity_poly.pdbx_strand_id
1 'polypeptide(L)'
;DIFKEESISQYNIDKENPTHATNLEYLTKFYQNHPRTKYPTEEFYNQINLKDVKEFYIDRFKDGGNFNFIIVGDFEFDEIEGFIEKYIGSLPKVDRKDGYIDHGVRINLGSEEIKYEQEDPKKANVTRLYHKKFNNTIKEKYKTSLLHSIVDKIFFDQIREKDNLVYSISASYYDSVYKPIELISYYISYGADPKNIEEINKKINVILDEVKKGNFDLKLFEDKKLTLIND
;
A
#
# COMPACT_ATOMS: atom_id res chain seq x y z
N ASP A 1 -4.70 -21.29 -20.63
CA ASP A 1 -3.42 -21.20 -21.33
C ASP A 1 -3.07 -19.75 -21.67
N ILE A 2 -3.97 -18.95 -22.26
CA ILE A 2 -3.72 -17.53 -22.58
C ILE A 2 -3.19 -16.76 -21.36
N PHE A 3 -3.83 -16.86 -20.20
CA PHE A 3 -3.39 -16.20 -18.96
C PHE A 3 -1.94 -16.55 -18.59
N LYS A 4 -1.53 -17.83 -18.74
CA LYS A 4 -0.15 -18.25 -18.46
C LYS A 4 0.83 -17.63 -19.43
N GLU A 5 0.52 -17.69 -20.72
CA GLU A 5 1.35 -17.14 -21.79
C GLU A 5 1.55 -15.64 -21.64
N GLU A 6 0.47 -14.89 -21.39
CA GLU A 6 0.53 -13.45 -21.13
C GLU A 6 1.34 -13.13 -19.88
N SER A 7 1.14 -13.87 -18.77
CA SER A 7 1.86 -13.66 -17.51
C SER A 7 3.35 -13.96 -17.64
N ILE A 8 3.72 -15.00 -18.36
CA ILE A 8 5.12 -15.35 -18.64
C ILE A 8 5.75 -14.32 -19.57
N SER A 9 5.03 -13.88 -20.59
CA SER A 9 5.49 -12.82 -21.49
C SER A 9 5.75 -11.52 -20.72
N GLN A 10 4.81 -11.10 -19.86
CA GLN A 10 4.99 -9.91 -19.03
C GLN A 10 6.17 -10.07 -18.06
N TYR A 11 6.31 -11.22 -17.41
CA TYR A 11 7.45 -11.49 -16.54
C TYR A 11 8.80 -11.34 -17.26
N ASN A 12 8.88 -11.84 -18.50
CA ASN A 12 10.10 -11.73 -19.30
C ASN A 12 10.41 -10.29 -19.72
N ILE A 13 9.38 -9.48 -20.02
CA ILE A 13 9.53 -8.04 -20.27
C ILE A 13 10.01 -7.32 -19.00
N ASP A 14 9.36 -7.59 -17.86
CA ASP A 14 9.69 -6.96 -16.59
C ASP A 14 11.12 -7.27 -16.15
N LYS A 15 11.58 -8.51 -16.39
CA LYS A 15 12.94 -8.95 -16.05
C LYS A 15 14.04 -8.16 -16.74
N GLU A 16 13.77 -7.66 -17.95
CA GLU A 16 14.70 -6.78 -18.69
C GLU A 16 14.70 -5.33 -18.14
N ASN A 17 13.75 -4.97 -17.28
CA ASN A 17 13.66 -3.65 -16.69
C ASN A 17 14.58 -3.55 -15.45
N PRO A 18 15.56 -2.63 -15.40
CA PRO A 18 16.44 -2.44 -14.24
C PRO A 18 15.67 -2.21 -12.93
N THR A 19 14.51 -1.55 -12.98
CA THR A 19 13.65 -1.31 -11.83
C THR A 19 13.09 -2.62 -11.23
N HIS A 20 12.93 -3.66 -12.05
CA HIS A 20 12.45 -4.97 -11.59
C HIS A 20 13.41 -5.60 -10.56
N ALA A 21 14.70 -5.61 -10.87
CA ALA A 21 15.71 -6.14 -9.94
C ALA A 21 15.70 -5.42 -8.59
N THR A 22 15.54 -4.10 -8.61
CA THR A 22 15.45 -3.28 -7.40
C THR A 22 14.19 -3.59 -6.60
N ASN A 23 13.05 -3.76 -7.28
CA ASN A 23 11.80 -4.15 -6.62
C ASN A 23 11.90 -5.53 -5.98
N LEU A 24 12.58 -6.49 -6.62
CA LEU A 24 12.84 -7.80 -6.04
C LEU A 24 13.71 -7.72 -4.79
N GLU A 25 14.78 -6.95 -4.83
CA GLU A 25 15.65 -6.72 -3.69
C GLU A 25 14.88 -6.05 -2.54
N TYR A 26 14.10 -5.01 -2.86
CA TYR A 26 13.23 -4.34 -1.89
C TYR A 26 12.27 -5.32 -1.22
N LEU A 27 11.50 -6.09 -1.98
CA LEU A 27 10.54 -7.04 -1.44
C LEU A 27 11.22 -8.12 -0.59
N THR A 28 12.40 -8.60 -1.03
CA THR A 28 13.18 -9.60 -0.30
C THR A 28 13.63 -9.07 1.06
N LYS A 29 14.18 -7.86 1.10
CA LYS A 29 14.60 -7.22 2.35
C LYS A 29 13.43 -6.83 3.22
N PHE A 30 12.39 -6.25 2.62
CA PHE A 30 11.21 -5.75 3.31
C PHE A 30 10.43 -6.86 4.02
N TYR A 31 10.20 -7.99 3.33
CA TYR A 31 9.48 -9.15 3.87
C TYR A 31 10.40 -10.27 4.37
N GLN A 32 11.67 -9.98 4.58
CA GLN A 32 12.65 -10.93 5.13
C GLN A 32 12.69 -12.25 4.32
N ASN A 33 12.61 -12.15 3.00
CA ASN A 33 12.61 -13.27 2.05
C ASN A 33 11.51 -14.32 2.32
N HIS A 34 10.36 -13.91 2.85
CA HIS A 34 9.28 -14.83 3.16
C HIS A 34 8.70 -15.47 1.89
N PRO A 35 8.43 -16.80 1.85
CA PRO A 35 8.00 -17.49 0.62
C PRO A 35 6.72 -16.93 -0.01
N ARG A 36 5.77 -16.43 0.81
CA ARG A 36 4.49 -15.88 0.33
C ARG A 36 4.57 -14.48 -0.27
N THR A 37 5.73 -13.84 -0.21
CA THR A 37 5.94 -12.48 -0.70
C THR A 37 6.92 -12.42 -1.88
N LYS A 38 7.33 -13.59 -2.37
CA LYS A 38 8.17 -13.68 -3.56
C LYS A 38 7.39 -13.26 -4.81
N TYR A 39 8.10 -12.61 -5.72
CA TYR A 39 7.56 -12.31 -7.05
C TYR A 39 7.31 -13.62 -7.80
N PRO A 40 6.18 -13.75 -8.51
CA PRO A 40 5.94 -14.91 -9.35
C PRO A 40 7.01 -15.01 -10.46
N THR A 41 7.52 -16.20 -10.68
CA THR A 41 8.50 -16.51 -11.75
C THR A 41 7.83 -17.27 -12.88
N GLU A 42 8.53 -17.43 -14.00
CA GLU A 42 8.06 -18.29 -15.10
C GLU A 42 7.77 -19.71 -14.60
N GLU A 43 8.63 -20.27 -13.74
CA GLU A 43 8.42 -21.60 -13.14
C GLU A 43 7.11 -21.64 -12.33
N PHE A 44 6.83 -20.60 -11.54
CA PHE A 44 5.59 -20.48 -10.78
C PHE A 44 4.37 -20.51 -11.71
N TYR A 45 4.37 -19.74 -12.79
CA TYR A 45 3.26 -19.72 -13.74
C TYR A 45 3.09 -21.07 -14.44
N ASN A 46 4.19 -21.75 -14.78
CA ASN A 46 4.15 -23.07 -15.41
C ASN A 46 3.53 -24.16 -14.51
N GLN A 47 3.65 -24.02 -13.18
CA GLN A 47 3.06 -24.95 -12.22
C GLN A 47 1.54 -24.77 -12.03
N ILE A 48 0.97 -23.62 -12.42
CA ILE A 48 -0.48 -23.39 -12.31
C ILE A 48 -1.22 -24.36 -13.26
N ASN A 49 -2.20 -25.07 -12.74
CA ASN A 49 -3.07 -25.90 -13.56
C ASN A 49 -4.55 -25.58 -13.30
N LEU A 50 -5.37 -25.72 -14.33
CA LEU A 50 -6.78 -25.36 -14.30
C LEU A 50 -7.59 -26.18 -13.29
N LYS A 51 -7.20 -27.45 -13.08
CA LYS A 51 -7.91 -28.33 -12.15
C LYS A 51 -7.78 -27.80 -10.73
N ASP A 52 -6.57 -27.48 -10.28
CA ASP A 52 -6.32 -26.98 -8.93
C ASP A 52 -6.98 -25.62 -8.70
N VAL A 53 -6.93 -24.74 -9.72
CA VAL A 53 -7.62 -23.43 -9.67
C VAL A 53 -9.12 -23.62 -9.52
N LYS A 54 -9.71 -24.54 -10.29
CA LYS A 54 -11.15 -24.84 -10.22
C LYS A 54 -11.54 -25.45 -8.88
N GLU A 55 -10.76 -26.40 -8.38
CA GLU A 55 -11.00 -27.03 -7.07
C GLU A 55 -10.90 -26.01 -5.94
N PHE A 56 -9.90 -25.14 -5.97
CA PHE A 56 -9.75 -24.05 -5.01
C PHE A 56 -10.94 -23.08 -5.07
N TYR A 57 -11.35 -22.68 -6.29
CA TYR A 57 -12.49 -21.78 -6.46
C TYR A 57 -13.78 -22.40 -5.88
N ILE A 58 -14.09 -23.65 -6.28
CA ILE A 58 -15.27 -24.35 -5.76
C ILE A 58 -15.22 -24.47 -4.24
N ASP A 59 -14.04 -24.82 -3.67
CA ASP A 59 -13.91 -24.96 -2.22
C ASP A 59 -14.19 -23.64 -1.50
N ARG A 60 -13.75 -22.49 -2.04
CA ARG A 60 -13.95 -21.18 -1.41
C ARG A 60 -15.34 -20.61 -1.57
N PHE A 61 -15.99 -20.87 -2.70
CA PHE A 61 -17.25 -20.24 -3.07
C PHE A 61 -18.49 -21.17 -2.96
N LYS A 62 -18.31 -22.41 -2.52
CA LYS A 62 -19.43 -23.37 -2.39
C LYS A 62 -20.35 -23.13 -1.19
N ASP A 63 -19.97 -22.27 -0.25
CA ASP A 63 -20.74 -22.01 0.97
C ASP A 63 -21.29 -20.58 0.97
N GLY A 64 -22.52 -20.42 0.49
CA GLY A 64 -23.22 -19.13 0.49
C GLY A 64 -23.44 -18.54 1.90
N GLY A 65 -23.41 -19.37 2.95
CA GLY A 65 -23.53 -18.93 4.33
C GLY A 65 -22.34 -18.12 4.85
N ASN A 66 -21.20 -18.14 4.14
CA ASN A 66 -20.02 -17.36 4.49
C ASN A 66 -19.95 -15.98 3.80
N PHE A 67 -20.95 -15.64 2.97
CA PHE A 67 -20.97 -14.37 2.27
C PHE A 67 -21.88 -13.36 2.94
N ASN A 68 -21.48 -12.09 2.89
CA ASN A 68 -22.32 -10.95 3.19
C ASN A 68 -22.72 -10.30 1.86
N PHE A 69 -24.01 -10.28 1.58
CA PHE A 69 -24.56 -9.65 0.38
C PHE A 69 -25.04 -8.24 0.73
N ILE A 70 -24.49 -7.23 0.07
CA ILE A 70 -24.89 -5.84 0.22
C ILE A 70 -25.44 -5.37 -1.11
N ILE A 71 -26.74 -5.02 -1.12
CA ILE A 71 -27.45 -4.56 -2.31
C ILE A 71 -27.74 -3.07 -2.14
N VAL A 72 -27.28 -2.26 -3.07
CA VAL A 72 -27.47 -0.80 -3.07
C VAL A 72 -28.09 -0.38 -4.41
N GLY A 73 -29.19 0.35 -4.35
CA GLY A 73 -29.88 0.83 -5.56
C GLY A 73 -31.15 1.60 -5.21
N ASP A 74 -31.84 2.06 -6.24
CA ASP A 74 -33.17 2.68 -6.14
C ASP A 74 -34.23 1.58 -6.33
N PHE A 75 -34.71 0.98 -5.24
CA PHE A 75 -35.71 -0.09 -5.24
C PHE A 75 -36.42 -0.16 -3.89
N GLU A 76 -37.65 -0.64 -3.91
CA GLU A 76 -38.35 -1.08 -2.70
C GLU A 76 -38.03 -2.54 -2.40
N PHE A 77 -37.96 -2.92 -1.10
CA PHE A 77 -37.59 -4.28 -0.70
C PHE A 77 -38.48 -5.36 -1.34
N ASP A 78 -39.79 -5.11 -1.38
CA ASP A 78 -40.77 -6.04 -1.93
C ASP A 78 -40.55 -6.35 -3.42
N GLU A 79 -39.91 -5.42 -4.16
CA GLU A 79 -39.61 -5.61 -5.59
C GLU A 79 -38.47 -6.60 -5.80
N ILE A 80 -37.54 -6.70 -4.85
CA ILE A 80 -36.34 -7.53 -4.98
C ILE A 80 -36.36 -8.77 -4.10
N GLU A 81 -37.27 -8.88 -3.12
CA GLU A 81 -37.33 -10.00 -2.17
C GLU A 81 -37.36 -11.34 -2.90
N GLY A 82 -38.24 -11.52 -3.88
CA GLY A 82 -38.33 -12.77 -4.65
C GLY A 82 -37.05 -13.10 -5.44
N PHE A 83 -36.29 -12.10 -5.87
CA PHE A 83 -34.98 -12.33 -6.50
C PHE A 83 -33.93 -12.70 -5.47
N ILE A 84 -33.93 -12.08 -4.30
CA ILE A 84 -33.02 -12.42 -3.19
C ILE A 84 -33.26 -13.88 -2.76
N GLU A 85 -34.49 -14.27 -2.52
CA GLU A 85 -34.84 -15.66 -2.19
C GLU A 85 -34.37 -16.65 -3.27
N LYS A 86 -34.66 -16.33 -4.53
CA LYS A 86 -34.33 -17.20 -5.67
C LYS A 86 -32.84 -17.32 -5.92
N TYR A 87 -32.08 -16.25 -5.88
CA TYR A 87 -30.68 -16.22 -6.33
C TYR A 87 -29.66 -16.25 -5.18
N ILE A 88 -30.03 -15.73 -4.01
CA ILE A 88 -29.15 -15.70 -2.84
C ILE A 88 -29.58 -16.77 -1.82
N GLY A 89 -30.86 -16.82 -1.47
CA GLY A 89 -31.39 -17.76 -0.51
C GLY A 89 -31.29 -19.23 -0.94
N SER A 90 -31.19 -19.50 -2.24
CA SER A 90 -30.99 -20.84 -2.79
C SER A 90 -29.51 -21.27 -2.87
N LEU A 91 -28.57 -20.43 -2.50
CA LEU A 91 -27.16 -20.82 -2.48
C LEU A 91 -26.88 -21.93 -1.48
N PRO A 92 -26.02 -22.89 -1.80
CA PRO A 92 -25.68 -23.97 -0.91
C PRO A 92 -25.06 -23.43 0.40
N LYS A 93 -25.40 -24.08 1.52
CA LYS A 93 -24.81 -23.83 2.83
C LYS A 93 -24.13 -25.11 3.33
N VAL A 94 -22.86 -25.05 3.63
CA VAL A 94 -22.06 -26.18 4.12
C VAL A 94 -21.51 -25.97 5.54
N ASP A 95 -21.96 -24.92 6.23
CA ASP A 95 -21.56 -24.56 7.61
C ASP A 95 -20.05 -24.52 7.83
N ARG A 96 -19.33 -24.08 6.83
CA ARG A 96 -17.87 -23.92 6.91
C ARG A 96 -17.51 -22.75 7.82
N LYS A 97 -16.60 -22.99 8.76
CA LYS A 97 -16.01 -21.93 9.58
C LYS A 97 -14.58 -21.70 9.16
N ASP A 98 -14.36 -20.63 8.41
CA ASP A 98 -13.02 -20.20 8.08
C ASP A 98 -12.42 -19.38 9.22
N GLY A 99 -11.13 -19.57 9.46
CA GLY A 99 -10.35 -18.85 10.46
C GLY A 99 -9.12 -18.21 9.86
N TYR A 100 -8.58 -17.23 10.57
CA TYR A 100 -7.32 -16.62 10.23
C TYR A 100 -6.16 -17.55 10.61
N ILE A 101 -5.24 -17.76 9.66
CA ILE A 101 -3.98 -18.48 9.90
C ILE A 101 -2.83 -17.50 9.73
N ASP A 102 -2.04 -17.32 10.78
CA ASP A 102 -0.81 -16.53 10.71
C ASP A 102 0.30 -17.36 10.05
N HIS A 103 0.65 -17.01 8.83
CA HIS A 103 1.73 -17.65 8.08
C HIS A 103 3.11 -17.04 8.33
N GLY A 104 3.24 -16.16 9.32
CA GLY A 104 4.52 -15.56 9.70
C GLY A 104 5.03 -14.48 8.75
N VAL A 105 4.20 -13.94 7.83
CA VAL A 105 4.60 -12.80 7.00
C VAL A 105 4.82 -11.60 7.89
N ARG A 106 6.04 -11.07 7.89
CA ARG A 106 6.43 -9.90 8.70
C ARG A 106 7.27 -8.95 7.86
N ILE A 107 7.12 -7.67 8.10
CA ILE A 107 8.02 -6.66 7.54
C ILE A 107 9.26 -6.52 8.40
N ASN A 108 10.37 -6.15 7.77
CA ASN A 108 11.59 -5.77 8.47
C ASN A 108 11.39 -4.36 9.06
N LEU A 109 11.50 -4.26 10.39
CA LEU A 109 11.41 -2.98 11.12
C LEU A 109 12.79 -2.35 11.34
N GLY A 110 13.86 -2.97 10.82
CA GLY A 110 15.21 -2.43 10.84
C GLY A 110 15.39 -1.28 9.82
N SER A 111 16.60 -0.73 9.80
CA SER A 111 17.00 0.30 8.83
C SER A 111 17.73 -0.37 7.68
N GLU A 112 17.22 -0.21 6.48
CA GLU A 112 17.81 -0.72 5.25
C GLU A 112 17.93 0.41 4.22
N GLU A 113 19.00 0.39 3.44
CA GLU A 113 19.18 1.26 2.29
C GLU A 113 19.36 0.40 1.04
N ILE A 114 18.63 0.74 -0.03
CA ILE A 114 18.72 0.09 -1.32
C ILE A 114 19.04 1.17 -2.34
N LYS A 115 20.10 0.98 -3.09
CA LYS A 115 20.55 1.89 -4.17
C LYS A 115 20.69 1.12 -5.45
N TYR A 116 20.28 1.73 -6.55
CA TYR A 116 20.60 1.25 -7.88
C TYR A 116 20.82 2.43 -8.82
N GLU A 117 21.62 2.23 -9.83
CA GLU A 117 21.91 3.24 -10.84
C GLU A 117 20.92 3.12 -11.99
N GLN A 118 20.40 4.25 -12.45
CA GLN A 118 19.61 4.38 -13.67
C GLN A 118 20.45 4.93 -14.81
N GLU A 119 19.97 4.76 -16.03
CA GLU A 119 20.64 5.26 -17.23
C GLU A 119 20.76 6.80 -17.27
N ASP A 120 19.83 7.54 -16.63
CA ASP A 120 19.90 9.00 -16.53
C ASP A 120 20.60 9.44 -15.23
N PRO A 121 21.92 9.81 -15.28
CA PRO A 121 22.67 10.20 -14.10
C PRO A 121 22.29 11.58 -13.54
N LYS A 122 21.40 12.31 -14.20
CA LYS A 122 20.99 13.66 -13.79
C LYS A 122 19.77 13.67 -12.87
N LYS A 123 19.13 12.53 -12.71
CA LYS A 123 17.88 12.44 -11.98
C LYS A 123 17.90 11.27 -11.00
N ALA A 124 17.60 11.56 -9.75
CA ALA A 124 17.39 10.54 -8.72
C ALA A 124 15.97 10.58 -8.19
N ASN A 125 15.40 9.42 -7.98
CA ASN A 125 14.14 9.24 -7.24
C ASN A 125 14.47 8.58 -5.90
N VAL A 126 14.04 9.21 -4.83
CA VAL A 126 14.26 8.74 -3.46
C VAL A 126 12.92 8.51 -2.79
N THR A 127 12.78 7.36 -2.15
CA THR A 127 11.64 7.07 -1.26
C THR A 127 12.18 6.71 0.11
N ARG A 128 11.76 7.45 1.12
CA ARG A 128 12.02 7.16 2.54
C ARG A 128 10.77 6.56 3.15
N LEU A 129 10.91 5.41 3.77
CA LEU A 129 9.81 4.62 4.30
C LEU A 129 9.98 4.43 5.80
N TYR A 130 8.93 4.75 6.54
CA TYR A 130 8.88 4.61 8.00
C TYR A 130 7.71 3.72 8.38
N HIS A 131 7.93 2.85 9.34
CA HIS A 131 6.88 1.95 9.86
C HIS A 131 6.71 2.14 11.36
N LYS A 132 5.47 2.05 11.80
CA LYS A 132 5.12 2.06 13.22
C LYS A 132 3.91 1.17 13.46
N LYS A 133 3.89 0.49 14.62
CA LYS A 133 2.64 -0.14 15.09
C LYS A 133 1.55 0.91 15.21
N PHE A 134 0.39 0.57 14.72
CA PHE A 134 -0.73 1.48 14.61
C PHE A 134 -1.95 0.89 15.32
N ASN A 135 -2.59 1.69 16.15
CA ASN A 135 -3.87 1.31 16.74
C ASN A 135 -4.96 1.83 15.80
N ASN A 136 -5.60 0.93 15.05
CA ASN A 136 -6.54 1.25 13.98
C ASN A 136 -7.89 1.74 14.51
N THR A 137 -7.88 2.90 15.19
CA THR A 137 -9.09 3.61 15.61
C THR A 137 -9.37 4.78 14.67
N ILE A 138 -10.65 5.16 14.57
CA ILE A 138 -11.07 6.35 13.80
C ILE A 138 -10.27 7.58 14.24
N LYS A 139 -10.08 7.77 15.54
CA LYS A 139 -9.29 8.89 16.09
C LYS A 139 -7.85 8.90 15.57
N GLU A 140 -7.17 7.76 15.57
CA GLU A 140 -5.78 7.67 15.09
C GLU A 140 -5.69 7.85 13.56
N LYS A 141 -6.68 7.42 12.80
CA LYS A 141 -6.78 7.69 11.36
C LYS A 141 -6.86 9.19 11.07
N TYR A 142 -7.77 9.90 11.73
CA TYR A 142 -7.88 11.36 11.54
C TYR A 142 -6.63 12.12 11.99
N LYS A 143 -6.00 11.73 13.09
CA LYS A 143 -4.73 12.32 13.50
C LYS A 143 -3.63 12.12 12.45
N THR A 144 -3.56 10.93 11.87
CA THR A 144 -2.58 10.61 10.83
C THR A 144 -2.85 11.41 9.57
N SER A 145 -4.10 11.50 9.13
CA SER A 145 -4.50 12.29 7.96
C SER A 145 -4.15 13.77 8.15
N LEU A 146 -4.45 14.33 9.31
CA LEU A 146 -4.10 15.72 9.63
C LEU A 146 -2.58 15.94 9.63
N LEU A 147 -1.83 15.08 10.34
CA LEU A 147 -0.36 15.14 10.35
C LEU A 147 0.22 15.05 8.94
N HIS A 148 -0.28 14.11 8.14
CA HIS A 148 0.13 13.95 6.77
C HIS A 148 -0.08 15.24 5.96
N SER A 149 -1.27 15.83 6.00
CA SER A 149 -1.61 17.03 5.23
C SER A 149 -0.75 18.26 5.63
N ILE A 150 -0.35 18.35 6.90
CA ILE A 150 0.54 19.39 7.41
C ILE A 150 1.97 19.16 6.89
N VAL A 151 2.51 17.95 7.06
CA VAL A 151 3.88 17.62 6.66
C VAL A 151 4.07 17.76 5.16
N ASP A 152 3.11 17.27 4.36
CA ASP A 152 3.14 17.37 2.90
C ASP A 152 3.19 18.84 2.44
N LYS A 153 2.36 19.69 3.04
CA LYS A 153 2.37 21.14 2.75
C LYS A 153 3.69 21.80 3.14
N ILE A 154 4.26 21.47 4.30
CA ILE A 154 5.54 22.04 4.74
C ILE A 154 6.67 21.60 3.79
N PHE A 155 6.70 20.34 3.36
CA PHE A 155 7.70 19.86 2.40
C PHE A 155 7.59 20.59 1.07
N PHE A 156 6.36 20.73 0.57
CA PHE A 156 6.12 21.46 -0.67
C PHE A 156 6.62 22.91 -0.57
N ASP A 157 6.21 23.64 0.46
CA ASP A 157 6.54 25.06 0.60
C ASP A 157 8.03 25.32 0.84
N GLN A 158 8.67 24.52 1.70
CA GLN A 158 10.04 24.77 2.09
C GLN A 158 11.06 24.18 1.12
N ILE A 159 10.86 22.92 0.68
CA ILE A 159 11.88 22.20 -0.10
C ILE A 159 11.71 22.47 -1.59
N ARG A 160 10.44 22.50 -2.09
CA ARG A 160 10.16 22.72 -3.50
C ARG A 160 10.08 24.20 -3.84
N GLU A 161 9.18 24.96 -3.21
CA GLU A 161 8.89 26.33 -3.63
C GLU A 161 9.98 27.30 -3.18
N LYS A 162 10.41 27.22 -1.92
CA LYS A 162 11.40 28.16 -1.37
C LYS A 162 12.81 27.82 -1.80
N ASP A 163 13.24 26.58 -1.61
CA ASP A 163 14.64 26.18 -1.80
C ASP A 163 14.91 25.62 -3.21
N ASN A 164 13.87 25.26 -3.96
CA ASN A 164 13.93 24.73 -5.33
C ASN A 164 14.91 23.55 -5.48
N LEU A 165 15.00 22.68 -4.46
CA LEU A 165 15.94 21.57 -4.41
C LEU A 165 15.43 20.30 -5.11
N VAL A 166 14.13 20.19 -5.33
CA VAL A 166 13.47 19.02 -5.86
C VAL A 166 12.59 19.34 -7.07
N TYR A 167 12.44 18.39 -7.98
CA TYR A 167 11.45 18.46 -9.06
C TYR A 167 10.04 18.21 -8.53
N SER A 168 9.93 17.27 -7.59
CA SER A 168 8.71 16.92 -6.89
C SER A 168 9.04 16.40 -5.50
N ILE A 169 8.15 16.62 -4.55
CA ILE A 169 8.20 16.01 -3.22
C ILE A 169 6.78 15.76 -2.77
N SER A 170 6.53 14.61 -2.17
CA SER A 170 5.25 14.28 -1.58
C SER A 170 5.44 13.40 -0.34
N ALA A 171 4.54 13.56 0.60
CA ALA A 171 4.32 12.61 1.67
C ALA A 171 3.07 11.76 1.34
N SER A 172 3.02 10.55 1.83
CA SER A 172 1.85 9.68 1.76
C SER A 172 1.88 8.68 2.90
N TYR A 173 0.76 8.06 3.21
CA TYR A 173 0.73 7.00 4.20
C TYR A 173 -0.22 5.88 3.78
N TYR A 174 0.04 4.70 4.33
CA TYR A 174 -0.80 3.54 4.17
C TYR A 174 -0.95 2.85 5.52
N ASP A 175 -2.17 2.61 5.95
CA ASP A 175 -2.47 1.84 7.15
C ASP A 175 -2.84 0.41 6.77
N SER A 176 -2.08 -0.55 7.29
CA SER A 176 -2.41 -1.96 7.18
C SER A 176 -3.20 -2.39 8.40
N VAL A 177 -4.43 -2.80 8.16
CA VAL A 177 -5.34 -3.31 9.19
C VAL A 177 -5.32 -4.83 9.29
N TYR A 178 -4.46 -5.48 8.52
CA TYR A 178 -4.41 -6.93 8.46
C TYR A 178 -3.66 -7.51 9.67
N LYS A 179 -4.33 -8.44 10.33
CA LYS A 179 -3.69 -9.24 11.39
C LYS A 179 -2.46 -10.00 10.84
N PRO A 180 -1.46 -10.28 11.67
CA PRO A 180 -1.45 -10.07 13.12
C PRO A 180 -0.88 -8.72 13.55
N ILE A 181 -0.42 -7.88 12.62
CA ILE A 181 0.24 -6.63 12.95
C ILE A 181 -0.46 -5.48 12.23
N GLU A 182 -1.06 -4.60 13.00
CA GLU A 182 -1.57 -3.32 12.53
C GLU A 182 -0.38 -2.35 12.44
N LEU A 183 -0.11 -1.86 11.25
CA LEU A 183 1.00 -0.96 10.96
C LEU A 183 0.52 0.26 10.19
N ILE A 184 1.18 1.38 10.44
CA ILE A 184 1.18 2.51 9.53
C ILE A 184 2.54 2.60 8.85
N SER A 185 2.51 2.77 7.53
CA SER A 185 3.67 3.01 6.70
C SER A 185 3.59 4.42 6.15
N TYR A 186 4.60 5.24 6.42
CA TYR A 186 4.68 6.62 5.98
C TYR A 186 5.80 6.77 4.97
N TYR A 187 5.46 7.29 3.80
CA TYR A 187 6.34 7.44 2.66
C TYR A 187 6.66 8.91 2.44
N ILE A 188 7.92 9.22 2.20
CA ILE A 188 8.36 10.53 1.71
C ILE A 188 9.10 10.26 0.41
N SER A 189 8.53 10.69 -0.70
CA SER A 189 9.10 10.47 -2.04
C SER A 189 9.45 11.79 -2.69
N TYR A 190 10.62 11.86 -3.31
CA TYR A 190 11.05 13.05 -4.05
C TYR A 190 11.93 12.70 -5.25
N GLY A 191 11.86 13.54 -6.27
CA GLY A 191 12.75 13.52 -7.42
C GLY A 191 13.67 14.74 -7.42
N ALA A 192 14.98 14.53 -7.56
CA ALA A 192 15.99 15.61 -7.49
C ALA A 192 17.24 15.31 -8.31
N ASP A 193 18.09 16.32 -8.48
CA ASP A 193 19.48 16.15 -8.90
C ASP A 193 20.23 15.34 -7.83
N PRO A 194 20.98 14.27 -8.18
CA PRO A 194 21.71 13.44 -7.23
C PRO A 194 22.60 14.21 -6.25
N LYS A 195 23.21 15.33 -6.68
CA LYS A 195 24.04 16.16 -5.82
C LYS A 195 23.31 16.82 -4.64
N ASN A 196 21.97 16.97 -4.73
CA ASN A 196 21.15 17.61 -3.71
C ASN A 196 20.60 16.63 -2.68
N ILE A 197 20.74 15.31 -2.88
CA ILE A 197 20.10 14.28 -2.03
C ILE A 197 20.46 14.44 -0.54
N GLU A 198 21.74 14.66 -0.25
CA GLU A 198 22.20 14.80 1.14
C GLU A 198 21.59 16.04 1.83
N GLU A 199 21.55 17.16 1.13
CA GLU A 199 20.94 18.40 1.63
C GLU A 199 19.44 18.23 1.85
N ILE A 200 18.73 17.63 0.88
CA ILE A 200 17.30 17.37 0.97
C ILE A 200 16.99 16.45 2.18
N ASN A 201 17.76 15.39 2.36
CA ASN A 201 17.60 14.47 3.48
C ASN A 201 17.81 15.15 4.83
N LYS A 202 18.80 16.05 4.94
CA LYS A 202 19.01 16.88 6.16
C LYS A 202 17.81 17.80 6.42
N LYS A 203 17.30 18.47 5.40
CA LYS A 203 16.12 19.35 5.52
C LYS A 203 14.87 18.58 5.93
N ILE A 204 14.61 17.42 5.32
CA ILE A 204 13.50 16.54 5.71
C ILE A 204 13.60 16.18 7.19
N ASN A 205 14.78 15.79 7.67
CA ASN A 205 14.98 15.44 9.08
C ASN A 205 14.71 16.63 10.01
N VAL A 206 15.22 17.83 9.67
CA VAL A 206 14.96 19.05 10.46
C VAL A 206 13.47 19.37 10.51
N ILE A 207 12.77 19.33 9.38
CA ILE A 207 11.33 19.59 9.32
C ILE A 207 10.56 18.58 10.19
N LEU A 208 10.87 17.29 10.06
CA LEU A 208 10.21 16.26 10.86
C LEU A 208 10.46 16.45 12.36
N ASP A 209 11.66 16.88 12.76
CA ASP A 209 11.97 17.14 14.16
C ASP A 209 11.27 18.39 14.70
N GLU A 210 11.13 19.45 13.90
CA GLU A 210 10.34 20.62 14.28
C GLU A 210 8.84 20.29 14.38
N VAL A 211 8.30 19.52 13.44
CA VAL A 211 6.90 19.04 13.52
C VAL A 211 6.67 18.20 14.78
N LYS A 212 7.59 17.31 15.14
CA LYS A 212 7.51 16.51 16.38
C LYS A 212 7.46 17.38 17.65
N LYS A 213 8.13 18.54 17.64
CA LYS A 213 8.12 19.51 18.74
C LYS A 213 6.87 20.40 18.74
N GLY A 214 6.05 20.33 17.69
CA GLY A 214 4.92 21.24 17.49
C GLY A 214 5.31 22.60 16.93
N ASN A 215 6.54 22.77 16.43
CA ASN A 215 7.06 24.01 15.88
C ASN A 215 6.66 24.15 14.40
N PHE A 216 5.41 24.47 14.15
CA PHE A 216 4.88 24.78 12.82
C PHE A 216 3.75 25.81 12.94
N ASP A 217 3.33 26.39 11.81
CA ASP A 217 2.31 27.43 11.80
C ASP A 217 0.95 26.90 12.30
N LEU A 218 0.44 27.47 13.37
CA LEU A 218 -0.85 27.12 13.94
C LEU A 218 -2.01 27.44 12.98
N LYS A 219 -1.85 28.44 12.10
CA LYS A 219 -2.84 28.72 11.08
C LYS A 219 -2.93 27.54 10.09
N LEU A 220 -1.79 27.00 9.66
CA LEU A 220 -1.76 25.80 8.81
C LEU A 220 -2.49 24.62 9.47
N PHE A 221 -2.30 24.43 10.78
CA PHE A 221 -3.02 23.40 11.52
C PHE A 221 -4.53 23.58 11.49
N GLU A 222 -5.02 24.79 11.79
CA GLU A 222 -6.46 25.07 11.79
C GLU A 222 -7.07 24.97 10.37
N ASP A 223 -6.38 25.46 9.35
CA ASP A 223 -6.81 25.36 7.96
C ASP A 223 -6.94 23.88 7.51
N LYS A 224 -5.94 23.04 7.82
CA LYS A 224 -5.98 21.61 7.48
C LYS A 224 -7.02 20.83 8.27
N LYS A 225 -7.22 21.19 9.54
CA LYS A 225 -8.27 20.61 10.38
C LYS A 225 -9.66 20.96 9.84
N LEU A 226 -9.88 22.21 9.41
CA LEU A 226 -11.14 22.63 8.82
C LEU A 226 -11.43 21.90 7.52
N THR A 227 -10.43 21.74 6.65
CA THR A 227 -10.56 20.92 5.42
C THR A 227 -11.01 19.51 5.77
N LEU A 228 -10.34 18.86 6.72
CA LEU A 228 -10.65 17.49 7.12
C LEU A 228 -12.05 17.31 7.78
N ILE A 229 -12.64 18.37 8.31
CA ILE A 229 -14.00 18.33 8.88
C ILE A 229 -15.05 18.47 7.76
N ASN A 230 -14.71 19.17 6.68
CA ASN A 230 -15.65 19.43 5.59
C ASN A 230 -15.66 18.33 4.50
N ASP A 231 -14.65 17.46 4.46
CA ASP A 231 -14.55 16.27 3.59
C ASP A 231 -15.30 15.08 4.20
#